data_a45b7a45ea6435d15e6f7756ef4a9482
#
_entry.id   a45b7a45ea6435d15e6f7756ef4a9482
#
_cell.length_a   1.000
_cell.length_b   1.000
_cell.length_c   1.000
_cell.angle_alpha   90.00
_cell.angle_beta   90.00
_cell.angle_gamma   90.00
#
_symmetry.space_group_name_H-M   'P 1'
#
loop_
_entity.id
_entity.type
_entity.pdbx_description
1 polymer ?
#
loop_
_entity_poly.entity_id
_entity_poly.type
_entity_poly.pdbx_seq_one_letter_code
_entity_poly.pdbx_strand_id
1 'polypeptide(L)'
;MKSVLAFLGSVALATVLVLAVWIGFLAAFPQIGPRIGQTPMDVWAYLVDGKPAQRAQLLDGLVITLRDAGIGFAVGMSAALGGAALALLSREFERSAVPVATLLRSIPLVTLAPILVATFGRGLTMVAITGALVVFFPAFVTIMSGLRGAPRETMDLVRAYGGSETTALRMVALPAALPSLFAALRISVPGALIGALIAEWLGTGEGLGSTMLKAIPRYDYPQLWASIAVVAAASIVAYTLVGAVERVVALRFAGPSVP
;
A
#
# COMPACT_ATOMS: atom_id res chain seq x y z
N MET A 1 -14.42 -25.12 -2.57
CA MET A 1 -13.69 -25.75 -1.48
C MET A 1 -12.19 -25.90 -1.79
N LYS A 2 -11.79 -26.49 -2.93
CA LYS A 2 -10.37 -26.66 -3.32
C LYS A 2 -9.60 -25.32 -3.42
N SER A 3 -10.19 -24.24 -3.92
CA SER A 3 -9.54 -22.92 -4.04
C SER A 3 -9.32 -22.21 -2.70
N VAL A 4 -10.20 -22.42 -1.72
CA VAL A 4 -10.03 -21.86 -0.37
C VAL A 4 -8.93 -22.59 0.39
N LEU A 5 -8.88 -23.92 0.28
CA LEU A 5 -7.81 -24.75 0.86
C LEU A 5 -6.44 -24.41 0.26
N ALA A 6 -6.36 -24.22 -1.06
CA ALA A 6 -5.13 -23.81 -1.73
C ALA A 6 -4.69 -22.40 -1.28
N PHE A 7 -5.62 -21.46 -1.10
CA PHE A 7 -5.33 -20.12 -0.59
C PHE A 7 -4.83 -20.18 0.86
N LEU A 8 -5.53 -20.90 1.73
CA LEU A 8 -5.09 -21.07 3.13
C LEU A 8 -3.72 -21.75 3.22
N GLY A 9 -3.47 -22.76 2.36
CA GLY A 9 -2.17 -23.43 2.27
C GLY A 9 -1.04 -22.48 1.84
N SER A 10 -1.28 -21.62 0.85
CA SER A 10 -0.28 -20.63 0.43
C SER A 10 -0.02 -19.56 1.49
N VAL A 11 -1.04 -19.09 2.21
CA VAL A 11 -0.86 -18.16 3.33
C VAL A 11 -0.09 -18.82 4.47
N ALA A 12 -0.43 -20.04 4.85
CA ALA A 12 0.29 -20.78 5.89
C ALA A 12 1.76 -21.01 5.50
N LEU A 13 2.03 -21.42 4.25
CA LEU A 13 3.39 -21.59 3.74
C LEU A 13 4.17 -20.27 3.79
N ALA A 14 3.59 -19.18 3.32
CA ALA A 14 4.22 -17.85 3.36
C ALA A 14 4.54 -17.43 4.81
N THR A 15 3.62 -17.64 5.74
CA THR A 15 3.84 -17.35 7.16
C THR A 15 4.98 -18.18 7.74
N VAL A 16 5.01 -19.49 7.45
CA VAL A 16 6.09 -20.38 7.90
C VAL A 16 7.44 -19.95 7.33
N LEU A 17 7.48 -19.59 6.05
CA LEU A 17 8.71 -19.11 5.41
C LEU A 17 9.21 -17.80 6.04
N VAL A 18 8.33 -16.85 6.31
CA VAL A 18 8.70 -15.59 6.98
C VAL A 18 9.24 -15.85 8.37
N LEU A 19 8.57 -16.69 9.17
CA LEU A 19 9.03 -17.06 10.50
C LEU A 19 10.35 -17.83 10.45
N ALA A 20 10.53 -18.74 9.51
CA ALA A 20 11.78 -19.48 9.33
C ALA A 20 12.95 -18.56 8.96
N VAL A 21 12.73 -17.60 8.05
CA VAL A 21 13.74 -16.58 7.69
C VAL A 21 14.07 -15.70 8.88
N TRP A 22 13.07 -15.26 9.65
CA TRP A 22 13.29 -14.47 10.85
C TRP A 22 14.12 -15.21 11.89
N ILE A 23 13.71 -16.43 12.27
CA ILE A 23 14.42 -17.26 13.24
C ILE A 23 15.83 -17.63 12.73
N GLY A 24 15.92 -18.01 11.43
CA GLY A 24 17.19 -18.33 10.78
C GLY A 24 18.16 -17.14 10.76
N PHE A 25 17.64 -15.92 10.53
CA PHE A 25 18.44 -14.70 10.62
C PHE A 25 19.02 -14.50 12.04
N LEU A 26 18.19 -14.63 13.08
CA LEU A 26 18.65 -14.50 14.46
C LEU A 26 19.69 -15.59 14.85
N ALA A 27 19.51 -16.80 14.35
CA ALA A 27 20.46 -17.90 14.57
C ALA A 27 21.79 -17.69 13.83
N ALA A 28 21.74 -17.13 12.62
CA ALA A 28 22.94 -16.85 11.81
C ALA A 28 23.77 -15.66 12.37
N PHE A 29 23.14 -14.75 13.10
CA PHE A 29 23.78 -13.55 13.67
C PHE A 29 23.71 -13.50 15.20
N PRO A 30 24.38 -14.41 15.94
CA PRO A 30 24.34 -14.46 17.40
C PRO A 30 24.82 -13.17 18.09
N GLN A 31 25.66 -12.38 17.40
CA GLN A 31 26.15 -11.08 17.87
C GLN A 31 25.04 -10.03 18.05
N ILE A 32 23.88 -10.17 17.35
CA ILE A 32 22.72 -9.32 17.57
C ILE A 32 22.15 -9.58 18.98
N GLY A 33 22.30 -10.83 19.47
CA GLY A 33 21.95 -11.24 20.81
C GLY A 33 20.47 -11.11 21.16
N PRO A 34 20.07 -11.67 22.30
CA PRO A 34 18.68 -11.66 22.75
C PRO A 34 18.17 -10.27 23.17
N ARG A 35 19.07 -9.28 23.26
CA ARG A 35 18.66 -7.90 23.62
C ARG A 35 18.11 -7.12 22.43
N ILE A 36 18.73 -7.26 21.26
CA ILE A 36 18.35 -6.52 20.04
C ILE A 36 17.41 -7.36 19.20
N GLY A 37 17.72 -8.63 18.99
CA GLY A 37 16.95 -9.57 18.18
C GLY A 37 15.86 -10.24 19.00
N GLN A 38 14.63 -9.80 18.85
CA GLN A 38 13.49 -10.44 19.50
C GLN A 38 12.96 -11.59 18.64
N THR A 39 12.68 -12.74 19.26
CA THR A 39 12.05 -13.87 18.58
C THR A 39 10.56 -13.61 18.35
N PRO A 40 9.90 -14.31 17.41
CA PRO A 40 8.45 -14.22 17.27
C PRO A 40 7.68 -14.49 18.56
N MET A 41 8.22 -15.36 19.45
CA MET A 41 7.60 -15.65 20.73
C MET A 41 7.73 -14.47 21.72
N ASP A 42 8.87 -13.77 21.72
CA ASP A 42 9.07 -12.58 22.56
C ASP A 42 8.12 -11.46 22.15
N VAL A 43 7.93 -11.28 20.82
CA VAL A 43 6.96 -10.32 20.27
C VAL A 43 5.54 -10.71 20.65
N TRP A 44 5.20 -12.00 20.56
CA TRP A 44 3.89 -12.49 20.98
C TRP A 44 3.66 -12.25 22.47
N ALA A 45 4.62 -12.59 23.33
CA ALA A 45 4.54 -12.36 24.77
C ALA A 45 4.37 -10.85 25.08
N TYR A 46 5.10 -9.97 24.37
CA TYR A 46 4.93 -8.52 24.52
C TYR A 46 3.51 -8.04 24.16
N LEU A 47 2.91 -8.61 23.12
CA LEU A 47 1.56 -8.23 22.66
C LEU A 47 0.45 -8.77 23.59
N VAL A 48 0.62 -9.99 24.13
CA VAL A 48 -0.43 -10.68 24.90
C VAL A 48 -0.24 -10.46 26.40
N ASP A 49 0.98 -10.64 26.90
CA ASP A 49 1.29 -10.60 28.33
C ASP A 49 1.87 -9.25 28.79
N GLY A 50 2.09 -8.33 27.84
CA GLY A 50 2.63 -6.99 28.10
C GLY A 50 1.72 -6.16 29.02
N LYS A 51 2.30 -5.16 29.67
CA LYS A 51 1.59 -4.25 30.57
C LYS A 51 0.43 -3.56 29.82
N PRO A 52 -0.72 -3.30 30.47
CA PRO A 52 -1.85 -2.62 29.83
C PRO A 52 -1.47 -1.29 29.17
N ALA A 53 -0.58 -0.51 29.78
CA ALA A 53 -0.10 0.76 29.23
C ALA A 53 0.70 0.58 27.91
N GLN A 54 1.50 -0.49 27.78
CA GLN A 54 2.26 -0.79 26.57
C GLN A 54 1.32 -1.16 25.41
N ARG A 55 0.31 -1.99 25.70
CA ARG A 55 -0.72 -2.35 24.71
C ARG A 55 -1.55 -1.14 24.28
N ALA A 56 -1.97 -0.29 25.21
CA ALA A 56 -2.66 0.94 24.90
C ALA A 56 -1.83 1.83 23.98
N GLN A 57 -0.54 2.03 24.29
CA GLN A 57 0.37 2.83 23.44
C GLN A 57 0.51 2.26 22.03
N LEU A 58 0.60 0.93 21.86
CA LEU A 58 0.63 0.29 20.54
C LEU A 58 -0.67 0.48 19.77
N LEU A 59 -1.82 0.33 20.43
CA LEU A 59 -3.14 0.51 19.81
C LEU A 59 -3.36 1.96 19.41
N ASP A 60 -3.05 2.92 20.26
CA ASP A 60 -3.14 4.35 19.95
C ASP A 60 -2.23 4.71 18.77
N GLY A 61 -0.98 4.21 18.80
CA GLY A 61 -0.05 4.36 17.68
C GLY A 61 -0.57 3.75 16.39
N LEU A 62 -1.19 2.55 16.45
CA LEU A 62 -1.79 1.91 15.27
C LEU A 62 -2.94 2.73 14.70
N VAL A 63 -3.83 3.26 15.54
CA VAL A 63 -4.95 4.10 15.10
C VAL A 63 -4.44 5.35 14.37
N ILE A 64 -3.40 6.00 14.90
CA ILE A 64 -2.76 7.16 14.25
C ILE A 64 -2.17 6.75 12.90
N THR A 65 -1.38 5.68 12.86
CA THR A 65 -0.75 5.19 11.62
C THR A 65 -1.79 4.80 10.56
N LEU A 66 -2.88 4.14 10.95
CA LEU A 66 -3.96 3.79 10.03
C LEU A 66 -4.72 5.02 9.51
N ARG A 67 -4.96 6.02 10.37
CA ARG A 67 -5.55 7.30 9.96
C ARG A 67 -4.64 7.98 8.93
N ASP A 68 -3.36 8.07 9.22
CA ASP A 68 -2.37 8.75 8.38
C ASP A 68 -2.19 8.02 7.03
N ALA A 69 -2.12 6.69 7.07
CA ALA A 69 -2.11 5.86 5.85
C ALA A 69 -3.41 6.04 5.04
N GLY A 70 -4.57 6.08 5.70
CA GLY A 70 -5.87 6.31 5.06
C GLY A 70 -5.94 7.66 4.36
N ILE A 71 -5.44 8.72 4.98
CA ILE A 71 -5.37 10.08 4.38
C ILE A 71 -4.46 10.06 3.16
N GLY A 72 -3.24 9.55 3.30
CA GLY A 72 -2.28 9.45 2.19
C GLY A 72 -2.80 8.60 1.03
N PHE A 73 -3.46 7.47 1.34
CA PHE A 73 -4.10 6.61 0.36
C PHE A 73 -5.22 7.35 -0.39
N ALA A 74 -6.14 8.00 0.33
CA ALA A 74 -7.27 8.70 -0.27
C ALA A 74 -6.80 9.84 -1.19
N VAL A 75 -5.85 10.66 -0.74
CA VAL A 75 -5.32 11.77 -1.54
C VAL A 75 -4.54 11.25 -2.75
N GLY A 76 -3.63 10.29 -2.55
CA GLY A 76 -2.81 9.73 -3.61
C GLY A 76 -3.62 8.97 -4.67
N MET A 77 -4.60 8.17 -4.25
CA MET A 77 -5.46 7.44 -5.15
C MET A 77 -6.40 8.38 -5.94
N SER A 78 -6.96 9.39 -5.27
CA SER A 78 -7.78 10.41 -5.94
C SER A 78 -6.98 11.18 -6.99
N ALA A 79 -5.73 11.56 -6.67
CA ALA A 79 -4.83 12.19 -7.62
C ALA A 79 -4.48 11.26 -8.79
N ALA A 80 -4.24 9.95 -8.54
CA ALA A 80 -3.95 8.97 -9.58
C ALA A 80 -5.13 8.77 -10.53
N LEU A 81 -6.35 8.66 -9.99
CA LEU A 81 -7.58 8.56 -10.77
C LEU A 81 -7.85 9.83 -11.58
N GLY A 82 -7.68 11.01 -10.95
CA GLY A 82 -7.79 12.30 -11.64
C GLY A 82 -6.77 12.45 -12.76
N GLY A 83 -5.50 12.10 -12.50
CA GLY A 83 -4.44 12.07 -13.52
C GLY A 83 -4.76 11.11 -14.67
N ALA A 84 -5.27 9.91 -14.36
CA ALA A 84 -5.69 8.97 -15.39
C ALA A 84 -6.87 9.50 -16.23
N ALA A 85 -7.84 10.14 -15.59
CA ALA A 85 -8.95 10.78 -16.28
C ALA A 85 -8.47 11.91 -17.22
N LEU A 86 -7.53 12.75 -16.76
CA LEU A 86 -6.92 13.78 -17.61
C LEU A 86 -6.13 13.18 -18.78
N ALA A 87 -5.42 12.09 -18.55
CA ALA A 87 -4.68 11.37 -19.59
C ALA A 87 -5.60 10.80 -20.67
N LEU A 88 -6.82 10.36 -20.30
CA LEU A 88 -7.84 9.93 -21.28
C LEU A 88 -8.37 11.09 -22.15
N LEU A 89 -8.37 12.31 -21.61
CA LEU A 89 -8.85 13.50 -22.33
C LEU A 89 -7.76 14.16 -23.20
N SER A 90 -6.48 13.95 -22.88
CA SER A 90 -5.35 14.57 -23.60
C SER A 90 -4.21 13.57 -23.81
N ARG A 91 -4.00 13.19 -25.08
CA ARG A 91 -2.87 12.33 -25.48
C ARG A 91 -1.51 12.96 -25.20
N GLU A 92 -1.42 14.28 -25.23
CA GLU A 92 -0.17 15.01 -24.92
C GLU A 92 0.15 14.91 -23.42
N PHE A 93 -0.87 15.09 -22.57
CA PHE A 93 -0.73 14.87 -21.15
C PHE A 93 -0.33 13.42 -20.85
N GLU A 94 -0.98 12.44 -21.46
CA GLU A 94 -0.65 11.03 -21.29
C GLU A 94 0.82 10.72 -21.65
N ARG A 95 1.28 11.19 -22.80
CA ARG A 95 2.65 10.96 -23.29
C ARG A 95 3.71 11.56 -22.36
N SER A 96 3.39 12.68 -21.72
CA SER A 96 4.32 13.38 -20.82
C SER A 96 4.22 12.87 -19.38
N ALA A 97 3.00 12.65 -18.87
CA ALA A 97 2.76 12.33 -17.46
C ALA A 97 3.31 10.95 -17.04
N VAL A 98 3.20 9.93 -17.91
CA VAL A 98 3.66 8.57 -17.56
C VAL A 98 5.19 8.49 -17.41
N PRO A 99 6.01 9.00 -18.34
CA PRO A 99 7.47 9.05 -18.14
C PRO A 99 7.87 9.88 -16.92
N VAL A 100 7.25 11.07 -16.73
CA VAL A 100 7.52 11.93 -15.58
C VAL A 100 7.19 11.21 -14.27
N ALA A 101 6.01 10.58 -14.16
CA ALA A 101 5.64 9.80 -12.99
C ALA A 101 6.64 8.66 -12.71
N THR A 102 7.11 7.99 -13.77
CA THR A 102 8.10 6.90 -13.65
C THR A 102 9.44 7.41 -13.15
N LEU A 103 9.90 8.58 -13.61
CA LEU A 103 11.14 9.20 -13.14
C LEU A 103 11.01 9.69 -11.69
N LEU A 104 9.91 10.37 -11.35
CA LEU A 104 9.71 10.93 -10.00
C LEU A 104 9.64 9.84 -8.92
N ARG A 105 9.07 8.68 -9.22
CA ARG A 105 9.06 7.54 -8.28
C ARG A 105 10.46 7.00 -7.95
N SER A 106 11.46 7.30 -8.78
CA SER A 106 12.85 6.88 -8.53
C SER A 106 13.56 7.74 -7.49
N ILE A 107 12.98 8.89 -7.12
CA ILE A 107 13.54 9.75 -6.08
C ILE A 107 13.22 9.15 -4.71
N PRO A 108 14.24 8.83 -3.88
CA PRO A 108 13.99 8.33 -2.53
C PRO A 108 13.21 9.34 -1.70
N LEU A 109 11.99 8.98 -1.28
CA LEU A 109 11.09 9.89 -0.57
C LEU A 109 11.70 10.44 0.72
N VAL A 110 12.52 9.64 1.40
CA VAL A 110 13.23 10.05 2.63
C VAL A 110 14.12 11.27 2.41
N THR A 111 14.69 11.42 1.21
CA THR A 111 15.52 12.60 0.88
C THR A 111 14.69 13.87 0.67
N LEU A 112 13.40 13.74 0.33
CA LEU A 112 12.49 14.86 0.17
C LEU A 112 11.87 15.32 1.50
N ALA A 113 11.89 14.46 2.52
CA ALA A 113 11.20 14.72 3.78
C ALA A 113 11.63 16.04 4.48
N PRO A 114 12.93 16.42 4.54
CA PRO A 114 13.31 17.71 5.13
C PRO A 114 12.69 18.91 4.41
N ILE A 115 12.61 18.86 3.07
CA ILE A 115 11.99 19.90 2.25
C ILE A 115 10.48 19.93 2.49
N LEU A 116 9.82 18.76 2.56
CA LEU A 116 8.40 18.67 2.85
C LEU A 116 8.06 19.24 4.23
N VAL A 117 8.88 18.94 5.24
CA VAL A 117 8.70 19.51 6.58
C VAL A 117 8.91 21.03 6.57
N ALA A 118 9.94 21.52 5.89
CA ALA A 118 10.23 22.95 5.81
C ALA A 118 9.12 23.74 5.08
N THR A 119 8.52 23.13 4.06
CA THR A 119 7.50 23.79 3.22
C THR A 119 6.10 23.67 3.81
N PHE A 120 5.71 22.49 4.28
CA PHE A 120 4.33 22.19 4.71
C PHE A 120 4.18 22.08 6.23
N GLY A 121 5.28 22.21 6.98
CA GLY A 121 5.28 22.06 8.42
C GLY A 121 5.10 20.61 8.87
N ARG A 122 4.89 20.45 10.19
CA ARG A 122 4.62 19.16 10.83
C ARG A 122 3.12 19.02 11.06
N GLY A 123 2.47 18.04 10.44
CA GLY A 123 1.04 17.83 10.63
C GLY A 123 0.38 17.09 9.48
N LEU A 124 -0.97 17.14 9.41
CA LEU A 124 -1.77 16.39 8.45
C LEU A 124 -1.45 16.69 6.99
N THR A 125 -1.06 17.92 6.68
CA THR A 125 -0.67 18.30 5.30
C THR A 125 0.56 17.52 4.85
N MET A 126 1.59 17.43 5.71
CA MET A 126 2.77 16.62 5.41
C MET A 126 2.42 15.14 5.26
N VAL A 127 1.59 14.59 6.15
CA VAL A 127 1.09 13.22 6.08
C VAL A 127 0.40 12.98 4.75
N ALA A 128 -0.54 13.85 4.37
CA ALA A 128 -1.28 13.73 3.12
C ALA A 128 -0.36 13.75 1.90
N ILE A 129 0.60 14.68 1.84
CA ILE A 129 1.51 14.82 0.70
C ILE A 129 2.49 13.63 0.64
N THR A 130 3.10 13.26 1.77
CA THR A 130 4.05 12.15 1.83
C THR A 130 3.40 10.84 1.45
N GLY A 131 2.23 10.54 2.02
CA GLY A 131 1.44 9.35 1.69
C GLY A 131 0.95 9.38 0.24
N ALA A 132 0.49 10.54 -0.24
CA ALA A 132 0.05 10.69 -1.62
C ALA A 132 1.16 10.43 -2.62
N LEU A 133 2.38 10.90 -2.39
CA LEU A 133 3.53 10.66 -3.28
C LEU A 133 3.84 9.16 -3.41
N VAL A 134 3.80 8.41 -2.31
CA VAL A 134 4.05 6.96 -2.35
C VAL A 134 2.96 6.22 -3.11
N VAL A 135 1.70 6.64 -2.96
CA VAL A 135 0.54 5.99 -3.56
C VAL A 135 0.34 6.41 -5.02
N PHE A 136 0.47 7.69 -5.32
CA PHE A 136 0.15 8.27 -6.63
C PHE A 136 0.90 7.62 -7.78
N PHE A 137 2.23 7.60 -7.73
CA PHE A 137 3.02 7.15 -8.88
C PHE A 137 2.77 5.70 -9.29
N PRO A 138 2.85 4.70 -8.39
CA PRO A 138 2.57 3.32 -8.77
C PRO A 138 1.11 3.11 -9.16
N ALA A 139 0.17 3.77 -8.48
CA ALA A 139 -1.26 3.68 -8.82
C ALA A 139 -1.53 4.24 -10.21
N PHE A 140 -1.07 5.45 -10.50
CA PHE A 140 -1.25 6.12 -11.80
C PHE A 140 -0.70 5.27 -12.95
N VAL A 141 0.54 4.79 -12.84
CA VAL A 141 1.16 3.97 -13.89
C VAL A 141 0.40 2.65 -14.09
N THR A 142 -0.06 2.02 -13.01
CA THR A 142 -0.81 0.75 -13.09
C THR A 142 -2.19 0.96 -13.73
N ILE A 143 -2.91 2.01 -13.36
CA ILE A 143 -4.20 2.36 -13.95
C ILE A 143 -4.04 2.68 -15.44
N MET A 144 -3.05 3.48 -15.80
CA MET A 144 -2.75 3.81 -17.19
C MET A 144 -2.38 2.58 -18.03
N SER A 145 -1.62 1.66 -17.47
CA SER A 145 -1.31 0.38 -18.12
C SER A 145 -2.57 -0.43 -18.42
N GLY A 146 -3.52 -0.47 -17.47
CA GLY A 146 -4.80 -1.15 -17.67
C GLY A 146 -5.67 -0.51 -18.76
N LEU A 147 -5.75 0.82 -18.76
CA LEU A 147 -6.51 1.57 -19.77
C LEU A 147 -5.94 1.39 -21.18
N ARG A 148 -4.61 1.36 -21.31
CA ARG A 148 -3.92 1.09 -22.58
C ARG A 148 -4.05 -0.37 -23.04
N GLY A 149 -4.30 -1.29 -22.12
CA GLY A 149 -4.50 -2.72 -22.40
C GLY A 149 -5.88 -3.06 -22.97
N ALA A 150 -6.78 -2.07 -23.14
CA ALA A 150 -8.10 -2.29 -23.72
C ALA A 150 -8.00 -2.86 -25.15
N PRO A 151 -8.81 -3.89 -25.49
CA PRO A 151 -8.78 -4.52 -26.81
C PRO A 151 -9.13 -3.51 -27.91
N ARG A 152 -8.17 -3.20 -28.79
CA ARG A 152 -8.35 -2.23 -29.88
C ARG A 152 -9.46 -2.63 -30.83
N GLU A 153 -9.55 -3.91 -31.15
CA GLU A 153 -10.58 -4.46 -32.04
C GLU A 153 -11.99 -4.17 -31.50
N THR A 154 -12.20 -4.35 -30.20
CA THR A 154 -13.49 -4.05 -29.55
C THR A 154 -13.76 -2.53 -29.53
N MET A 155 -12.72 -1.72 -29.32
CA MET A 155 -12.84 -0.25 -29.39
C MET A 155 -13.23 0.19 -30.80
N ASP A 156 -12.61 -0.36 -31.84
CA ASP A 156 -12.88 -0.06 -33.23
C ASP A 156 -14.28 -0.55 -33.66
N LEU A 157 -14.74 -1.69 -33.11
CA LEU A 157 -16.09 -2.18 -33.31
C LEU A 157 -17.13 -1.15 -32.82
N VAL A 158 -16.97 -0.62 -31.60
CA VAL A 158 -17.88 0.41 -31.06
C VAL A 158 -17.89 1.64 -31.96
N ARG A 159 -16.76 2.06 -32.50
CA ARG A 159 -16.66 3.19 -33.46
C ARG A 159 -17.36 2.89 -34.79
N ALA A 160 -17.18 1.68 -35.33
CA ALA A 160 -17.82 1.24 -36.57
C ALA A 160 -19.36 1.26 -36.49
N TYR A 161 -19.93 1.01 -35.30
CA TYR A 161 -21.35 1.12 -35.01
C TYR A 161 -21.79 2.55 -34.64
N GLY A 162 -20.96 3.57 -34.90
CA GLY A 162 -21.30 4.99 -34.69
C GLY A 162 -21.09 5.46 -33.24
N GLY A 163 -20.47 4.67 -32.39
CA GLY A 163 -20.14 5.07 -31.03
C GLY A 163 -19.01 6.13 -30.99
N SER A 164 -19.14 7.11 -30.10
CA SER A 164 -18.10 8.11 -29.87
C SER A 164 -16.91 7.52 -29.11
N GLU A 165 -15.77 8.24 -29.09
CA GLU A 165 -14.60 7.88 -28.26
C GLU A 165 -14.98 7.69 -26.78
N THR A 166 -15.84 8.55 -26.26
CA THR A 166 -16.34 8.45 -24.88
C THR A 166 -17.18 7.19 -24.67
N THR A 167 -17.93 6.77 -25.68
CA THR A 167 -18.70 5.51 -25.64
C THR A 167 -17.75 4.32 -25.61
N ALA A 168 -16.74 4.28 -26.48
CA ALA A 168 -15.74 3.24 -26.53
C ALA A 168 -14.93 3.16 -25.20
N LEU A 169 -14.55 4.30 -24.63
CA LEU A 169 -13.90 4.35 -23.32
C LEU A 169 -14.78 3.76 -22.20
N ARG A 170 -16.06 4.17 -22.13
CA ARG A 170 -16.96 3.70 -21.07
C ARG A 170 -17.36 2.25 -21.21
N MET A 171 -17.58 1.77 -22.43
CA MET A 171 -18.08 0.42 -22.69
C MET A 171 -16.98 -0.63 -22.76
N VAL A 172 -15.75 -0.24 -23.14
CA VAL A 172 -14.65 -1.17 -23.37
C VAL A 172 -13.47 -0.89 -22.44
N ALA A 173 -12.87 0.30 -22.50
CA ALA A 173 -11.62 0.57 -21.81
C ALA A 173 -11.77 0.56 -20.28
N LEU A 174 -12.79 1.20 -19.73
CA LEU A 174 -13.00 1.22 -18.27
C LEU A 174 -13.29 -0.17 -17.69
N PRO A 175 -14.22 -0.98 -18.25
CA PRO A 175 -14.40 -2.35 -17.79
C PRO A 175 -13.14 -3.21 -17.92
N ALA A 176 -12.41 -3.08 -19.04
CA ALA A 176 -11.16 -3.81 -19.24
C ALA A 176 -10.05 -3.40 -18.26
N ALA A 177 -10.06 -2.16 -17.78
CA ALA A 177 -9.09 -1.64 -16.81
C ALA A 177 -9.43 -1.98 -15.34
N LEU A 178 -10.62 -2.51 -15.05
CA LEU A 178 -11.00 -2.85 -13.66
C LEU A 178 -9.99 -3.74 -12.93
N PRO A 179 -9.43 -4.81 -13.53
CA PRO A 179 -8.40 -5.59 -12.86
C PRO A 179 -7.16 -4.78 -12.49
N SER A 180 -6.74 -3.86 -13.38
CA SER A 180 -5.60 -2.98 -13.13
C SER A 180 -5.90 -1.92 -12.06
N LEU A 181 -7.15 -1.46 -11.96
CA LEU A 181 -7.60 -0.59 -10.87
C LEU A 181 -7.47 -1.31 -9.51
N PHE A 182 -7.94 -2.55 -9.41
CA PHE A 182 -7.79 -3.33 -8.18
C PHE A 182 -6.32 -3.67 -7.90
N ALA A 183 -5.52 -3.95 -8.91
CA ALA A 183 -4.07 -4.10 -8.74
C ALA A 183 -3.44 -2.81 -8.19
N ALA A 184 -3.84 -1.64 -8.70
CA ALA A 184 -3.39 -0.34 -8.19
C ALA A 184 -3.80 -0.13 -6.73
N LEU A 185 -5.05 -0.44 -6.36
CA LEU A 185 -5.52 -0.38 -4.97
C LEU A 185 -4.67 -1.28 -4.05
N ARG A 186 -4.38 -2.52 -4.48
CA ARG A 186 -3.62 -3.50 -3.67
C ARG A 186 -2.18 -3.07 -3.43
N ILE A 187 -1.46 -2.60 -4.46
CA ILE A 187 -0.07 -2.14 -4.29
C ILE A 187 0.01 -0.84 -3.50
N SER A 188 -1.05 -0.04 -3.50
CA SER A 188 -1.12 1.23 -2.78
C SER A 188 -1.33 1.07 -1.27
N VAL A 189 -1.88 -0.06 -0.80
CA VAL A 189 -2.11 -0.30 0.63
C VAL A 189 -0.81 -0.33 1.43
N PRO A 190 0.16 -1.23 1.13
CA PRO A 190 1.44 -1.20 1.83
C PRO A 190 2.20 0.10 1.57
N GLY A 191 2.07 0.68 0.37
CA GLY A 191 2.64 1.99 0.05
C GLY A 191 2.14 3.11 0.97
N ALA A 192 0.85 3.16 1.23
CA ALA A 192 0.25 4.15 2.13
C ALA A 192 0.78 4.03 3.56
N LEU A 193 0.93 2.80 4.07
CA LEU A 193 1.53 2.56 5.39
C LEU A 193 3.00 3.01 5.44
N ILE A 194 3.79 2.71 4.40
CA ILE A 194 5.17 3.19 4.29
C ILE A 194 5.20 4.72 4.29
N GLY A 195 4.32 5.37 3.52
CA GLY A 195 4.20 6.83 3.49
C GLY A 195 3.85 7.43 4.85
N ALA A 196 2.91 6.81 5.58
CA ALA A 196 2.54 7.20 6.94
C ALA A 196 3.73 7.08 7.90
N LEU A 197 4.42 5.94 7.91
CA LEU A 197 5.60 5.74 8.77
C LEU A 197 6.70 6.78 8.51
N ILE A 198 6.96 7.12 7.24
CA ILE A 198 7.95 8.15 6.89
C ILE A 198 7.50 9.52 7.40
N ALA A 199 6.22 9.88 7.24
CA ALA A 199 5.68 11.12 7.76
C ALA A 199 5.75 11.19 9.31
N GLU A 200 5.48 10.08 9.98
CA GLU A 200 5.56 9.94 11.43
C GLU A 200 7.01 10.05 11.94
N TRP A 201 7.97 9.47 11.22
CA TRP A 201 9.40 9.55 11.59
C TRP A 201 9.96 10.95 11.47
N LEU A 202 9.61 11.66 10.40
CA LEU A 202 10.30 12.88 10.00
C LEU A 202 9.47 14.15 10.25
N GLY A 203 8.16 13.99 10.45
CA GLY A 203 7.24 15.10 10.56
C GLY A 203 6.44 15.13 11.84
N THR A 204 5.47 14.25 12.02
CA THR A 204 4.48 14.37 13.10
C THR A 204 5.02 14.02 14.48
N GLY A 205 5.90 13.04 14.55
CA GLY A 205 6.41 12.52 15.82
C GLY A 205 5.37 11.71 16.63
N GLU A 206 4.27 11.30 15.99
CA GLU A 206 3.18 10.48 16.53
C GLU A 206 3.08 9.16 15.75
N GLY A 207 2.25 8.21 16.19
CA GLY A 207 2.03 6.92 15.54
C GLY A 207 3.08 5.86 15.82
N LEU A 208 2.94 4.69 15.17
CA LEU A 208 3.85 3.55 15.35
C LEU A 208 5.24 3.82 14.78
N GLY A 209 5.36 4.58 13.69
CA GLY A 209 6.64 4.97 13.14
C GLY A 209 7.47 5.77 14.13
N SER A 210 6.88 6.78 14.75
CA SER A 210 7.52 7.55 15.82
C SER A 210 7.86 6.69 17.04
N THR A 211 6.98 5.76 17.41
CA THR A 211 7.20 4.82 18.50
C THR A 211 8.43 3.95 18.23
N MET A 212 8.57 3.40 17.01
CA MET A 212 9.76 2.63 16.59
C MET A 212 11.05 3.47 16.72
N LEU A 213 11.02 4.69 16.23
CA LEU A 213 12.20 5.57 16.26
C LEU A 213 12.62 5.92 17.69
N LYS A 214 11.65 6.16 18.58
CA LYS A 214 11.89 6.48 19.99
C LYS A 214 12.32 5.27 20.82
N ALA A 215 11.99 4.05 20.40
CA ALA A 215 12.37 2.82 21.08
C ALA A 215 13.89 2.54 20.96
N ILE A 216 14.53 2.89 19.85
CA ILE A 216 15.95 2.62 19.58
C ILE A 216 16.88 3.25 20.65
N PRO A 217 16.87 4.57 20.91
CA PRO A 217 17.75 5.18 21.91
C PRO A 217 17.39 4.81 23.35
N ARG A 218 16.19 4.24 23.58
CA ARG A 218 15.76 3.74 24.89
C ARG A 218 16.13 2.28 25.12
N TYR A 219 16.70 1.61 24.12
CA TYR A 219 16.98 0.19 24.12
C TYR A 219 15.73 -0.68 24.36
N ASP A 220 14.53 -0.14 24.00
CA ASP A 220 13.25 -0.87 24.11
C ASP A 220 12.97 -1.64 22.81
N TYR A 221 13.82 -2.63 22.55
CA TYR A 221 13.70 -3.48 21.37
C TYR A 221 12.41 -4.31 21.32
N PRO A 222 11.87 -4.81 22.46
CA PRO A 222 10.57 -5.46 22.44
C PRO A 222 9.46 -4.57 21.86
N GLN A 223 9.40 -3.28 22.24
CA GLN A 223 8.46 -2.32 21.69
C GLN A 223 8.69 -2.08 20.20
N LEU A 224 9.96 -1.97 19.76
CA LEU A 224 10.32 -1.81 18.35
C LEU A 224 9.79 -2.98 17.51
N TRP A 225 10.10 -4.22 17.88
CA TRP A 225 9.69 -5.40 17.14
C TRP A 225 8.19 -5.63 17.19
N ALA A 226 7.53 -5.37 18.31
CA ALA A 226 6.08 -5.42 18.43
C ALA A 226 5.40 -4.40 17.49
N SER A 227 5.92 -3.18 17.41
CA SER A 227 5.41 -2.15 16.50
C SER A 227 5.56 -2.56 15.03
N ILE A 228 6.72 -3.15 14.64
CA ILE A 228 6.95 -3.69 13.30
C ILE A 228 5.93 -4.79 12.98
N ALA A 229 5.73 -5.73 13.90
CA ALA A 229 4.80 -6.85 13.73
C ALA A 229 3.35 -6.36 13.58
N VAL A 230 2.93 -5.36 14.36
CA VAL A 230 1.59 -4.77 14.30
C VAL A 230 1.37 -4.06 12.96
N VAL A 231 2.33 -3.27 12.47
CA VAL A 231 2.24 -2.62 11.14
C VAL A 231 2.19 -3.66 10.02
N ALA A 232 3.03 -4.69 10.10
CA ALA A 232 3.03 -5.77 9.11
C ALA A 232 1.69 -6.52 9.10
N ALA A 233 1.13 -6.85 10.26
CA ALA A 233 -0.18 -7.47 10.38
C ALA A 233 -1.29 -6.56 9.81
N ALA A 234 -1.28 -5.27 10.14
CA ALA A 234 -2.23 -4.30 9.61
C ALA A 234 -2.15 -4.18 8.08
N SER A 235 -0.93 -4.19 7.52
CA SER A 235 -0.69 -4.19 6.06
C SER A 235 -1.28 -5.42 5.40
N ILE A 236 -1.03 -6.62 5.95
CA ILE A 236 -1.55 -7.89 5.43
C ILE A 236 -3.08 -7.90 5.48
N VAL A 237 -3.68 -7.47 6.59
CA VAL A 237 -5.13 -7.39 6.75
C VAL A 237 -5.73 -6.43 5.71
N ALA A 238 -5.21 -5.22 5.60
CA ALA A 238 -5.71 -4.23 4.65
C ALA A 238 -5.55 -4.69 3.19
N TYR A 239 -4.40 -5.27 2.82
CA TYR A 239 -4.16 -5.87 1.51
C TYR A 239 -5.16 -7.00 1.18
N THR A 240 -5.42 -7.85 2.16
CA THR A 240 -6.35 -8.98 2.03
C THR A 240 -7.79 -8.50 1.87
N LEU A 241 -8.19 -7.45 2.61
CA LEU A 241 -9.51 -6.83 2.48
C LEU A 241 -9.73 -6.27 1.08
N VAL A 242 -8.76 -5.55 0.51
CA VAL A 242 -8.84 -5.07 -0.88
C VAL A 242 -8.98 -6.24 -1.85
N GLY A 243 -8.22 -7.31 -1.66
CA GLY A 243 -8.34 -8.52 -2.48
C GLY A 243 -9.69 -9.24 -2.34
N ALA A 244 -10.31 -9.19 -1.18
CA ALA A 244 -11.67 -9.72 -0.99
C ALA A 244 -12.71 -8.87 -1.73
N VAL A 245 -12.61 -7.54 -1.65
CA VAL A 245 -13.48 -6.62 -2.40
C VAL A 245 -13.32 -6.84 -3.91
N GLU A 246 -12.09 -6.96 -4.41
CA GLU A 246 -11.81 -7.28 -5.81
C GLU A 246 -12.55 -8.54 -6.27
N ARG A 247 -12.48 -9.62 -5.50
CA ARG A 247 -13.17 -10.87 -5.82
C ARG A 247 -14.68 -10.71 -5.90
N VAL A 248 -15.27 -10.00 -4.95
CA VAL A 248 -16.73 -9.75 -4.94
C VAL A 248 -17.15 -8.94 -6.16
N VAL A 249 -16.37 -7.92 -6.52
CA VAL A 249 -16.64 -7.10 -7.70
C VAL A 249 -16.44 -7.92 -8.99
N ALA A 250 -15.33 -8.65 -9.10
CA ALA A 250 -15.05 -9.49 -10.26
C ALA A 250 -16.17 -10.52 -10.52
N LEU A 251 -16.73 -11.14 -9.47
CA LEU A 251 -17.84 -12.08 -9.60
C LEU A 251 -19.13 -11.44 -10.12
N ARG A 252 -19.33 -10.15 -9.88
CA ARG A 252 -20.51 -9.42 -10.39
C ARG A 252 -20.37 -8.99 -11.86
N PHE A 253 -19.13 -8.79 -12.32
CA PHE A 253 -18.84 -8.32 -13.69
C PHE A 253 -18.33 -9.46 -14.60
N ALA A 254 -17.88 -10.59 -14.06
CA ALA A 254 -17.66 -11.79 -14.84
C ALA A 254 -19.04 -12.35 -15.21
N GLY A 255 -19.51 -12.06 -16.43
CA GLY A 255 -20.62 -12.76 -17.04
C GLY A 255 -20.35 -14.28 -17.01
N PRO A 256 -21.40 -15.13 -17.20
CA PRO A 256 -21.23 -16.56 -17.22
C PRO A 256 -20.14 -16.90 -18.23
N SER A 257 -19.04 -17.51 -17.75
CA SER A 257 -18.00 -18.06 -18.61
C SER A 257 -18.67 -19.03 -19.57
N VAL A 258 -18.75 -18.62 -20.84
CA VAL A 258 -19.14 -19.53 -21.91
C VAL A 258 -18.12 -20.68 -21.90
N PRO A 259 -18.55 -21.94 -21.86
CA PRO A 259 -17.68 -23.11 -21.76
C PRO A 259 -16.76 -23.28 -22.96
#